data_bc0d1fc77677c6fe9aa46ca620a2b786
#
_entry.id   bc0d1fc77677c6fe9aa46ca620a2b786
#
_cell.length_a   1.000
_cell.length_b   1.000
_cell.length_c   1.000
_cell.angle_alpha   90.00
_cell.angle_beta   90.00
_cell.angle_gamma   90.00
#
_symmetry.space_group_name_H-M   'P 1'
#
loop_
_entity.id
_entity.type
_entity.pdbx_description
1 polymer ?
#
loop_
_entity_poly.entity_id
_entity_poly.type
_entity_poly.pdbx_seq_one_letter_code
_entity_poly.pdbx_strand_id
1 'polypeptide(L)'
;MGGFKAESVDQAALASWWTVLNDPTLNQLVEQSLANNTTVKQAMARVTEARARRGIAGASFWPSINASTSGNRSSSDSVLTSDGQIVTGSREIYQAGLDASWEIDLFGGTRRAYESSTAQLGATEADLRDVLVTLLGDVALAYIDVRTTQSRLTFAERNLESQREVVDITGWRAEAGLATSLDVEQAKSSYSQTLAAVPQLESALEAAKNRLAVLTGQTPGSLEGVLGERKPIPVAPAEVIASVPAEVLRRRPDIRAAERRLAAQTAEVGVATAQLYPSLSLSGSIGVNATRTSDLISDGLHSNRYGISLSMPIFRAGALLQNIRVQNALVESAFATYEGTVLSAYEEVENALTSWANEQKRHAALVDSVESARIASELALMQYNSGLVDFQVVLTADRQLISTEDALAVSDGELTSNLIRLYKAFGGGWSVFPPAITQAAAP
;
A
#
# COMPACT_ATOMS: atom_id res chain seq x y z
N MET A 1 -25.77 7.65 27.94
CA MET A 1 -24.97 6.39 28.00
C MET A 1 -25.69 5.36 27.17
N GLY A 2 -25.41 5.32 25.87
CA GLY A 2 -25.89 4.30 24.95
C GLY A 2 -25.01 3.06 25.10
N GLY A 3 -25.63 1.93 25.48
CA GLY A 3 -24.92 0.68 25.67
C GLY A 3 -24.38 0.15 24.34
N PHE A 4 -23.07 0.03 24.27
CA PHE A 4 -22.39 -0.62 23.16
C PHE A 4 -22.69 -2.13 23.21
N LYS A 5 -23.38 -2.66 22.20
CA LYS A 5 -23.49 -4.11 22.02
C LYS A 5 -22.21 -4.59 21.33
N ALA A 6 -21.48 -5.47 21.99
CA ALA A 6 -20.40 -6.23 21.39
C ALA A 6 -20.99 -7.30 20.46
N GLU A 7 -21.41 -6.91 19.26
CA GLU A 7 -21.75 -7.85 18.20
C GLU A 7 -20.47 -8.19 17.42
N SER A 8 -20.32 -9.47 17.12
CA SER A 8 -19.19 -9.96 16.31
C SER A 8 -19.22 -9.25 14.98
N VAL A 9 -18.10 -8.61 14.63
CA VAL A 9 -17.92 -7.92 13.34
C VAL A 9 -18.21 -8.92 12.21
N ASP A 10 -19.27 -8.67 11.43
CA ASP A 10 -19.59 -9.51 10.27
C ASP A 10 -18.43 -9.42 9.25
N GLN A 11 -17.79 -10.57 9.00
CA GLN A 11 -16.64 -10.66 8.10
C GLN A 11 -17.01 -10.33 6.66
N ALA A 12 -18.25 -10.61 6.25
CA ALA A 12 -18.74 -10.27 4.92
C ALA A 12 -18.92 -8.76 4.76
N ALA A 13 -19.37 -8.08 5.82
CA ALA A 13 -19.48 -6.62 5.84
C ALA A 13 -18.10 -5.92 5.81
N LEU A 14 -17.07 -6.47 6.47
CA LEU A 14 -15.72 -5.95 6.37
C LEU A 14 -15.08 -6.18 4.99
N ALA A 15 -15.47 -7.25 4.31
CA ALA A 15 -14.91 -7.58 2.99
C ALA A 15 -15.23 -6.52 1.94
N SER A 16 -16.44 -5.96 1.99
CA SER A 16 -16.96 -4.97 1.02
C SER A 16 -17.54 -3.75 1.71
N TRP A 17 -16.83 -3.25 2.73
CA TRP A 17 -17.31 -2.17 3.61
C TRP A 17 -17.76 -0.91 2.87
N TRP A 18 -17.20 -0.58 1.70
CA TRP A 18 -17.60 0.61 0.92
C TRP A 18 -19.04 0.52 0.40
N THR A 19 -19.60 -0.69 0.27
CA THR A 19 -20.99 -0.87 -0.16
C THR A 19 -21.99 -0.36 0.87
N VAL A 20 -21.60 -0.23 2.14
CA VAL A 20 -22.41 0.34 3.22
C VAL A 20 -22.75 1.82 2.95
N LEU A 21 -21.92 2.51 2.17
CA LEU A 21 -22.16 3.90 1.75
C LEU A 21 -23.22 4.04 0.67
N ASN A 22 -23.74 2.94 0.11
CA ASN A 22 -24.82 2.88 -0.89
C ASN A 22 -24.60 3.81 -2.10
N ASP A 23 -23.36 4.03 -2.52
CA ASP A 23 -23.01 4.88 -3.66
C ASP A 23 -22.49 4.03 -4.84
N PRO A 24 -23.29 3.94 -5.94
CA PRO A 24 -22.89 3.17 -7.12
C PRO A 24 -21.66 3.74 -7.82
N THR A 25 -21.42 5.06 -7.74
CA THR A 25 -20.24 5.70 -8.32
C THR A 25 -18.97 5.26 -7.58
N LEU A 26 -19.02 5.23 -6.24
CA LEU A 26 -17.92 4.72 -5.42
C LEU A 26 -17.64 3.24 -5.74
N ASN A 27 -18.68 2.41 -5.83
CA ASN A 27 -18.53 0.99 -6.16
C ASN A 27 -17.81 0.79 -7.51
N GLN A 28 -18.20 1.54 -8.53
CA GLN A 28 -17.56 1.51 -9.85
C GLN A 28 -16.08 1.94 -9.79
N LEU A 29 -15.77 3.00 -9.05
CA LEU A 29 -14.38 3.49 -8.89
C LEU A 29 -13.50 2.48 -8.15
N VAL A 30 -14.04 1.82 -7.14
CA VAL A 30 -13.37 0.73 -6.43
C VAL A 30 -13.04 -0.42 -7.38
N GLU A 31 -14.01 -0.91 -8.16
CA GLU A 31 -13.78 -1.98 -9.14
C GLU A 31 -12.73 -1.59 -10.18
N GLN A 32 -12.79 -0.37 -10.70
CA GLN A 32 -11.79 0.15 -11.64
C GLN A 32 -10.39 0.22 -11.01
N SER A 33 -10.29 0.65 -9.75
CA SER A 33 -9.01 0.74 -9.04
C SER A 33 -8.39 -0.64 -8.84
N LEU A 34 -9.17 -1.62 -8.43
CA LEU A 34 -8.72 -3.00 -8.27
C LEU A 34 -8.19 -3.61 -9.57
N ALA A 35 -8.82 -3.29 -10.71
CA ALA A 35 -8.43 -3.82 -12.02
C ALA A 35 -7.19 -3.12 -12.61
N ASN A 36 -7.05 -1.81 -12.39
CA ASN A 36 -6.12 -0.99 -13.18
C ASN A 36 -4.98 -0.37 -12.39
N ASN A 37 -5.08 -0.28 -11.06
CA ASN A 37 -4.08 0.41 -10.24
C ASN A 37 -2.68 -0.19 -10.40
N THR A 38 -1.69 0.67 -10.62
CA THR A 38 -0.30 0.27 -10.88
C THR A 38 0.39 -0.30 -9.65
N THR A 39 0.05 0.18 -8.44
CA THR A 39 0.62 -0.33 -7.18
C THR A 39 0.17 -1.77 -6.92
N VAL A 40 -1.09 -2.10 -7.22
CA VAL A 40 -1.60 -3.47 -7.14
C VAL A 40 -0.87 -4.37 -8.14
N LYS A 41 -0.70 -3.92 -9.40
CA LYS A 41 0.07 -4.66 -10.41
C LYS A 41 1.52 -4.93 -9.97
N GLN A 42 2.18 -3.93 -9.36
CA GLN A 42 3.51 -4.10 -8.77
C GLN A 42 3.51 -5.12 -7.62
N ALA A 43 2.54 -5.06 -6.71
CA ALA A 43 2.45 -6.01 -5.60
C ALA A 43 2.20 -7.44 -6.10
N MET A 44 1.37 -7.64 -7.13
CA MET A 44 1.18 -8.94 -7.79
C MET A 44 2.49 -9.48 -8.42
N ALA A 45 3.25 -8.61 -9.09
CA ALA A 45 4.54 -8.98 -9.66
C ALA A 45 5.54 -9.41 -8.58
N ARG A 46 5.54 -8.74 -7.41
CA ARG A 46 6.35 -9.14 -6.23
C ARG A 46 5.95 -10.52 -5.69
N VAL A 47 4.66 -10.85 -5.65
CA VAL A 47 4.20 -12.19 -5.27
C VAL A 47 4.70 -13.23 -6.27
N THR A 48 4.63 -12.94 -7.57
CA THR A 48 5.17 -13.82 -8.63
C THR A 48 6.67 -14.01 -8.48
N GLU A 49 7.42 -12.95 -8.21
CA GLU A 49 8.86 -13.00 -7.90
C GLU A 49 9.14 -13.89 -6.67
N ALA A 50 8.41 -13.68 -5.57
CA ALA A 50 8.60 -14.46 -4.34
C ALA A 50 8.30 -15.94 -4.56
N ARG A 51 7.29 -16.29 -5.37
CA ARG A 51 7.02 -17.68 -5.79
C ARG A 51 8.17 -18.29 -6.56
N ALA A 52 8.73 -17.55 -7.51
CA ALA A 52 9.90 -18.00 -8.27
C ALA A 52 11.12 -18.19 -7.36
N ARG A 53 11.39 -17.27 -6.42
CA ARG A 53 12.46 -17.42 -5.41
C ARG A 53 12.28 -18.65 -4.54
N ARG A 54 11.04 -18.92 -4.08
CA ARG A 54 10.74 -20.18 -3.38
C ARG A 54 11.01 -21.40 -4.28
N GLY A 55 10.65 -21.34 -5.56
CA GLY A 55 10.99 -22.38 -6.54
C GLY A 55 12.50 -22.61 -6.66
N ILE A 56 13.29 -21.54 -6.72
CA ILE A 56 14.76 -21.60 -6.72
C ILE A 56 15.29 -22.29 -5.46
N ALA A 57 14.77 -21.90 -4.28
CA ALA A 57 15.15 -22.55 -3.01
C ALA A 57 14.77 -24.05 -3.02
N GLY A 58 13.61 -24.41 -3.59
CA GLY A 58 13.16 -25.79 -3.76
C GLY A 58 14.01 -26.61 -4.75
N ALA A 59 14.61 -25.95 -5.74
CA ALA A 59 15.50 -26.61 -6.69
C ALA A 59 16.77 -27.19 -6.00
N SER A 60 17.19 -26.60 -4.88
CA SER A 60 18.32 -27.13 -4.10
C SER A 60 18.09 -28.51 -3.47
N PHE A 61 16.86 -29.03 -3.47
CA PHE A 61 16.59 -30.44 -3.09
C PHE A 61 16.99 -31.45 -4.16
N TRP A 62 17.26 -30.99 -5.38
CA TRP A 62 17.53 -31.85 -6.54
C TRP A 62 18.92 -31.64 -7.05
N PRO A 63 19.53 -32.66 -7.72
CA PRO A 63 20.83 -32.49 -8.34
C PRO A 63 20.80 -31.47 -9.48
N SER A 64 21.89 -30.69 -9.59
CA SER A 64 22.16 -29.85 -10.77
C SER A 64 22.95 -30.68 -11.82
N ILE A 65 22.58 -30.50 -13.08
CA ILE A 65 23.29 -31.11 -14.22
C ILE A 65 23.71 -29.99 -15.16
N ASN A 66 25.02 -29.93 -15.44
CA ASN A 66 25.60 -28.93 -16.32
C ASN A 66 26.31 -29.63 -17.50
N ALA A 67 26.17 -29.07 -18.69
CA ALA A 67 26.97 -29.46 -19.84
C ALA A 67 28.14 -28.49 -19.95
N SER A 68 29.34 -29.03 -20.10
CA SER A 68 30.55 -28.25 -20.27
C SER A 68 31.36 -28.72 -21.48
N THR A 69 31.98 -27.76 -22.15
CA THR A 69 32.99 -28.02 -23.15
C THR A 69 34.19 -27.10 -22.93
N SER A 70 35.40 -27.61 -23.03
CA SER A 70 36.60 -26.81 -22.88
C SER A 70 37.70 -27.25 -23.83
N GLY A 71 38.52 -26.33 -24.26
CA GLY A 71 39.75 -26.57 -25.01
C GLY A 71 40.90 -25.89 -24.32
N ASN A 72 41.87 -26.66 -23.87
CA ASN A 72 43.06 -26.14 -23.19
C ASN A 72 44.32 -26.47 -23.98
N ARG A 73 45.12 -25.46 -24.29
CA ARG A 73 46.48 -25.62 -24.83
C ARG A 73 47.49 -25.24 -23.77
N SER A 74 48.31 -26.20 -23.37
CA SER A 74 49.41 -26.01 -22.44
C SER A 74 50.71 -26.14 -23.21
N SER A 75 51.62 -25.17 -23.07
CA SER A 75 53.00 -25.19 -23.58
C SER A 75 53.93 -25.16 -22.42
N SER A 76 54.87 -26.07 -22.34
CA SER A 76 55.90 -26.12 -21.30
C SER A 76 57.26 -26.20 -21.96
N ASP A 77 58.16 -25.31 -21.56
CA ASP A 77 59.54 -25.24 -22.08
C ASP A 77 60.51 -26.24 -21.41
N SER A 78 59.98 -27.09 -20.52
CA SER A 78 60.83 -28.03 -19.78
C SER A 78 60.15 -29.36 -19.54
N VAL A 79 60.25 -30.27 -20.51
CA VAL A 79 60.03 -31.70 -20.29
C VAL A 79 61.37 -32.36 -20.37
N LEU A 80 61.98 -32.85 -19.24
CA LEU A 80 63.14 -33.70 -19.24
C LEU A 80 62.71 -35.05 -19.82
N THR A 81 63.34 -35.39 -20.97
CA THR A 81 63.21 -36.75 -21.52
C THR A 81 64.17 -37.65 -20.72
N SER A 82 64.03 -39.00 -20.82
CA SER A 82 64.84 -39.97 -20.17
C SER A 82 66.31 -39.85 -20.54
N ASP A 83 66.67 -39.15 -21.61
CA ASP A 83 68.03 -38.90 -22.10
C ASP A 83 68.55 -37.49 -21.68
N GLY A 84 67.90 -36.80 -20.77
CA GLY A 84 68.33 -35.52 -20.22
C GLY A 84 68.17 -34.30 -21.14
N GLN A 85 67.44 -34.45 -22.26
CA GLN A 85 67.15 -33.29 -23.13
C GLN A 85 65.89 -32.57 -22.69
N ILE A 86 65.97 -31.21 -22.70
CA ILE A 86 64.80 -30.35 -22.50
C ILE A 86 64.04 -30.21 -23.83
N VAL A 87 62.86 -30.71 -23.89
CA VAL A 87 61.96 -30.60 -25.08
C VAL A 87 60.79 -29.69 -24.77
N THR A 88 60.58 -28.74 -25.63
CA THR A 88 59.34 -27.91 -25.59
C THR A 88 58.17 -28.74 -26.05
N GLY A 89 57.26 -29.05 -25.13
CA GLY A 89 56.02 -29.79 -25.43
C GLY A 89 54.80 -28.88 -25.41
N SER A 90 54.02 -28.91 -26.46
CA SER A 90 52.65 -28.38 -26.43
C SER A 90 51.66 -29.51 -26.40
N ARG A 91 50.69 -29.43 -25.49
CA ARG A 91 49.58 -30.38 -25.37
C ARG A 91 48.24 -29.65 -25.51
N GLU A 92 47.44 -30.10 -26.44
CA GLU A 92 46.04 -29.66 -26.58
C GLU A 92 45.13 -30.75 -26.02
N ILE A 93 44.17 -30.31 -25.19
CA ILE A 93 43.15 -31.22 -24.65
C ILE A 93 41.81 -30.52 -24.84
N TYR A 94 40.95 -31.21 -25.57
CA TYR A 94 39.54 -30.84 -25.74
C TYR A 94 38.69 -31.80 -24.92
N GLN A 95 37.72 -31.21 -24.18
CA GLN A 95 36.83 -31.97 -23.32
C GLN A 95 35.37 -31.56 -23.59
N ALA A 96 34.46 -32.49 -23.60
CA ALA A 96 33.03 -32.28 -23.62
C ALA A 96 32.37 -33.26 -22.66
N GLY A 97 31.47 -32.81 -21.82
CA GLY A 97 30.84 -33.67 -20.81
C GLY A 97 29.65 -33.10 -20.12
N LEU A 98 29.08 -33.93 -19.28
CA LEU A 98 28.00 -33.57 -18.33
C LEU A 98 28.54 -33.78 -16.93
N ASP A 99 28.34 -32.77 -16.09
CA ASP A 99 28.69 -32.79 -14.68
C ASP A 99 27.39 -32.69 -13.85
N ALA A 100 27.18 -33.63 -12.94
CA ALA A 100 26.08 -33.61 -11.98
C ALA A 100 26.65 -33.37 -10.58
N SER A 101 25.97 -32.51 -9.79
CA SER A 101 26.27 -32.30 -8.40
C SER A 101 25.02 -32.19 -7.56
N TRP A 102 25.04 -32.77 -6.37
CA TRP A 102 23.92 -32.72 -5.43
C TRP A 102 24.44 -32.71 -4.00
N GLU A 103 23.94 -31.77 -3.21
CA GLU A 103 24.17 -31.71 -1.78
C GLU A 103 23.00 -32.35 -1.05
N ILE A 104 23.26 -33.40 -0.27
CA ILE A 104 22.24 -34.08 0.51
C ILE A 104 22.04 -33.34 1.83
N ASP A 105 20.84 -32.88 2.07
CA ASP A 105 20.48 -32.10 3.27
C ASP A 105 20.32 -32.98 4.51
N LEU A 106 21.46 -33.37 5.11
CA LEU A 106 21.48 -34.17 6.34
C LEU A 106 21.07 -33.36 7.59
N PHE A 107 21.52 -32.12 7.68
CA PHE A 107 21.39 -31.28 8.85
C PHE A 107 20.32 -30.16 8.70
N GLY A 108 19.57 -30.18 7.64
CA GLY A 108 18.40 -29.35 7.45
C GLY A 108 18.67 -27.94 6.90
N GLY A 109 19.88 -27.66 6.41
CA GLY A 109 20.22 -26.35 5.83
C GLY A 109 19.32 -25.97 4.67
N THR A 110 19.16 -26.85 3.69
CA THR A 110 18.28 -26.65 2.53
C THR A 110 16.79 -26.59 2.93
N ARG A 111 16.35 -27.44 3.88
CA ARG A 111 14.97 -27.41 4.39
C ARG A 111 14.66 -26.08 5.08
N ARG A 112 15.59 -25.55 5.88
CA ARG A 112 15.44 -24.25 6.55
C ARG A 112 15.46 -23.07 5.55
N ALA A 113 16.30 -23.13 4.52
CA ALA A 113 16.30 -22.13 3.45
C ALA A 113 14.97 -22.12 2.66
N TYR A 114 14.40 -23.29 2.38
CA TYR A 114 13.09 -23.41 1.75
C TYR A 114 11.97 -22.93 2.65
N GLU A 115 12.03 -23.21 3.97
CA GLU A 115 11.10 -22.70 4.98
C GLU A 115 11.15 -21.17 5.04
N SER A 116 12.35 -20.57 5.09
CA SER A 116 12.55 -19.12 5.03
C SER A 116 11.91 -18.52 3.76
N SER A 117 12.20 -19.08 2.60
CA SER A 117 11.62 -18.62 1.33
C SER A 117 10.09 -18.77 1.28
N THR A 118 9.54 -19.81 1.91
CA THR A 118 8.10 -20.04 2.00
C THR A 118 7.43 -19.01 2.94
N ALA A 119 8.07 -18.71 4.07
CA ALA A 119 7.60 -17.68 4.98
C ALA A 119 7.68 -16.28 4.34
N GLN A 120 8.75 -16.00 3.58
CA GLN A 120 8.89 -14.75 2.82
C GLN A 120 7.82 -14.60 1.73
N LEU A 121 7.45 -15.69 1.03
CA LEU A 121 6.30 -15.67 0.11
C LEU A 121 5.02 -15.32 0.86
N GLY A 122 4.76 -15.95 2.01
CA GLY A 122 3.60 -15.63 2.84
C GLY A 122 3.58 -14.18 3.32
N ALA A 123 4.75 -13.59 3.62
CA ALA A 123 4.87 -12.16 3.93
C ALA A 123 4.47 -11.29 2.73
N THR A 124 4.99 -11.60 1.55
CA THR A 124 4.71 -10.84 0.32
C THR A 124 3.23 -10.97 -0.11
N GLU A 125 2.59 -12.11 0.12
CA GLU A 125 1.14 -12.27 -0.09
C GLU A 125 0.32 -11.45 0.90
N ALA A 126 0.79 -11.31 2.14
CA ALA A 126 0.18 -10.43 3.13
C ALA A 126 0.38 -8.95 2.77
N ASP A 127 1.57 -8.56 2.28
CA ASP A 127 1.83 -7.21 1.76
C ASP A 127 0.89 -6.83 0.59
N LEU A 128 0.60 -7.76 -0.31
CA LEU A 128 -0.39 -7.53 -1.39
C LEU A 128 -1.77 -7.20 -0.80
N ARG A 129 -2.19 -7.92 0.26
CA ARG A 129 -3.47 -7.66 0.92
C ARG A 129 -3.49 -6.30 1.63
N ASP A 130 -2.36 -5.89 2.21
CA ASP A 130 -2.21 -4.57 2.84
C ASP A 130 -2.29 -3.44 1.80
N VAL A 131 -1.67 -3.63 0.64
CA VAL A 131 -1.81 -2.71 -0.51
C VAL A 131 -3.28 -2.56 -0.93
N LEU A 132 -4.07 -3.65 -0.91
CA LEU A 132 -5.50 -3.60 -1.24
C LEU A 132 -6.29 -2.82 -0.19
N VAL A 133 -6.09 -3.09 1.10
CA VAL A 133 -6.73 -2.32 2.19
C VAL A 133 -6.44 -0.83 2.05
N THR A 134 -5.18 -0.50 1.82
CA THR A 134 -4.73 0.88 1.66
C THR A 134 -5.35 1.53 0.42
N LEU A 135 -5.32 0.86 -0.74
CA LEU A 135 -5.90 1.38 -1.97
C LEU A 135 -7.39 1.66 -1.84
N LEU A 136 -8.15 0.71 -1.29
CA LEU A 136 -9.60 0.86 -1.11
C LEU A 136 -9.94 2.04 -0.19
N GLY A 137 -9.19 2.18 0.91
CA GLY A 137 -9.31 3.33 1.80
C GLY A 137 -9.00 4.65 1.08
N ASP A 138 -7.90 4.70 0.34
CA ASP A 138 -7.45 5.91 -0.35
C ASP A 138 -8.39 6.32 -1.50
N VAL A 139 -8.96 5.36 -2.23
CA VAL A 139 -10.00 5.62 -3.27
C VAL A 139 -11.26 6.20 -2.64
N ALA A 140 -11.74 5.60 -1.55
CA ALA A 140 -12.93 6.08 -0.87
C ALA A 140 -12.71 7.47 -0.24
N LEU A 141 -11.57 7.70 0.42
CA LEU A 141 -11.23 9.02 0.97
C LEU A 141 -11.12 10.08 -0.11
N ALA A 142 -10.45 9.79 -1.24
CA ALA A 142 -10.35 10.72 -2.36
C ALA A 142 -11.71 11.01 -3.00
N TYR A 143 -12.61 10.01 -3.05
CA TYR A 143 -13.97 10.20 -3.52
C TYR A 143 -14.77 11.12 -2.58
N ILE A 144 -14.70 10.92 -1.27
CA ILE A 144 -15.34 11.80 -0.29
C ILE A 144 -14.80 13.22 -0.37
N ASP A 145 -13.49 13.38 -0.58
CA ASP A 145 -12.87 14.70 -0.78
C ASP A 145 -13.44 15.45 -2.00
N VAL A 146 -13.65 14.73 -3.13
CA VAL A 146 -14.35 15.28 -4.31
C VAL A 146 -15.75 15.74 -3.93
N ARG A 147 -16.56 14.90 -3.24
CA ARG A 147 -17.93 15.23 -2.85
C ARG A 147 -18.01 16.37 -1.86
N THR A 148 -17.09 16.40 -0.89
CA THR A 148 -16.98 17.50 0.09
C THR A 148 -16.66 18.81 -0.61
N THR A 149 -15.70 18.81 -1.53
CA THR A 149 -15.33 20.03 -2.26
C THR A 149 -16.44 20.50 -3.19
N GLN A 150 -17.19 19.57 -3.81
CA GLN A 150 -18.41 19.91 -4.58
C GLN A 150 -19.50 20.54 -3.71
N SER A 151 -19.70 20.04 -2.49
CA SER A 151 -20.65 20.62 -1.51
C SER A 151 -20.23 22.04 -1.12
N ARG A 152 -18.97 22.23 -0.75
CA ARG A 152 -18.42 23.54 -0.43
C ARG A 152 -18.56 24.54 -1.58
N LEU A 153 -18.28 24.12 -2.80
CA LEU A 153 -18.43 24.95 -3.99
C LEU A 153 -19.89 25.35 -4.19
N THR A 154 -20.84 24.45 -3.95
CA THR A 154 -22.29 24.74 -4.05
C THR A 154 -22.70 25.79 -2.99
N PHE A 155 -22.21 25.69 -1.76
CA PHE A 155 -22.46 26.71 -0.74
C PHE A 155 -21.82 28.05 -1.09
N ALA A 156 -20.56 28.05 -1.56
CA ALA A 156 -19.87 29.27 -1.94
C ALA A 156 -20.59 30.01 -3.10
N GLU A 157 -21.05 29.29 -4.11
CA GLU A 157 -21.82 29.89 -5.25
C GLU A 157 -23.17 30.44 -4.77
N ARG A 158 -23.89 29.74 -3.89
CA ARG A 158 -25.14 30.23 -3.32
C ARG A 158 -24.93 31.48 -2.45
N ASN A 159 -23.87 31.48 -1.63
CA ASN A 159 -23.53 32.63 -0.80
C ASN A 159 -23.09 33.83 -1.66
N LEU A 160 -22.40 33.58 -2.78
CA LEU A 160 -22.03 34.61 -3.74
C LEU A 160 -23.26 35.30 -4.35
N GLU A 161 -24.30 34.54 -4.72
CA GLU A 161 -25.54 35.11 -5.23
C GLU A 161 -26.28 35.94 -4.17
N SER A 162 -26.39 35.44 -2.93
CA SER A 162 -26.97 36.21 -1.81
C SER A 162 -26.19 37.50 -1.53
N GLN A 163 -24.86 37.45 -1.53
CA GLN A 163 -24.02 38.64 -1.31
C GLN A 163 -24.15 39.66 -2.46
N ARG A 164 -24.36 39.20 -3.70
CA ARG A 164 -24.64 40.09 -4.81
C ARG A 164 -25.93 40.88 -4.60
N GLU A 165 -27.01 40.19 -4.16
CA GLU A 165 -28.25 40.87 -3.81
C GLU A 165 -28.06 41.92 -2.69
N VAL A 166 -27.24 41.62 -1.70
CA VAL A 166 -26.89 42.56 -0.62
C VAL A 166 -26.14 43.77 -1.13
N VAL A 167 -25.20 43.61 -2.09
CA VAL A 167 -24.49 44.73 -2.74
C VAL A 167 -25.47 45.61 -3.49
N ASP A 168 -26.38 45.02 -4.26
CA ASP A 168 -27.40 45.76 -5.04
C ASP A 168 -28.35 46.56 -4.12
N ILE A 169 -28.90 45.91 -3.06
CA ILE A 169 -29.77 46.57 -2.07
C ILE A 169 -29.01 47.70 -1.39
N THR A 170 -27.79 47.49 -0.94
CA THR A 170 -27.00 48.54 -0.23
C THR A 170 -26.68 49.69 -1.17
N GLY A 171 -26.41 49.42 -2.46
CA GLY A 171 -26.20 50.43 -3.50
C GLY A 171 -27.44 51.30 -3.70
N TRP A 172 -28.62 50.71 -3.90
CA TRP A 172 -29.89 51.46 -4.03
C TRP A 172 -30.25 52.29 -2.80
N ARG A 173 -29.97 51.78 -1.60
CA ARG A 173 -30.14 52.51 -0.35
C ARG A 173 -29.21 53.70 -0.23
N ALA A 174 -27.95 53.57 -0.70
CA ALA A 174 -27.00 54.66 -0.71
C ALA A 174 -27.40 55.77 -1.72
N GLU A 175 -27.90 55.39 -2.91
CA GLU A 175 -28.47 56.34 -3.89
C GLU A 175 -29.69 57.11 -3.31
N ALA A 176 -30.49 56.41 -2.49
CA ALA A 176 -31.60 57.04 -1.76
C ALA A 176 -31.19 57.84 -0.53
N GLY A 177 -29.90 57.92 -0.18
CA GLY A 177 -29.37 58.60 1.01
C GLY A 177 -29.64 57.84 2.32
N LEU A 178 -30.02 56.56 2.27
CA LEU A 178 -30.37 55.71 3.43
C LEU A 178 -29.26 54.79 3.89
N ALA A 179 -28.11 54.76 3.17
CA ALA A 179 -26.91 54.01 3.53
C ALA A 179 -25.67 54.87 3.19
N THR A 180 -24.55 54.54 3.78
CA THR A 180 -23.29 55.24 3.54
C THR A 180 -22.49 54.60 2.40
N SER A 181 -21.57 55.35 1.77
CA SER A 181 -20.62 54.80 0.82
C SER A 181 -19.70 53.74 1.46
N LEU A 182 -19.47 53.81 2.76
CA LEU A 182 -18.74 52.81 3.51
C LEU A 182 -19.47 51.46 3.50
N ASP A 183 -20.80 51.45 3.68
CA ASP A 183 -21.61 50.24 3.69
C ASP A 183 -21.54 49.56 2.32
N VAL A 184 -21.61 50.35 1.24
CA VAL A 184 -21.49 49.82 -0.16
C VAL A 184 -20.12 49.19 -0.39
N GLU A 185 -19.05 49.85 0.01
CA GLU A 185 -17.68 49.33 -0.16
C GLU A 185 -17.41 48.09 0.70
N GLN A 186 -17.99 48.00 1.91
CA GLN A 186 -17.93 46.79 2.75
C GLN A 186 -18.69 45.62 2.13
N ALA A 187 -19.88 45.86 1.57
CA ALA A 187 -20.65 44.83 0.85
C ALA A 187 -19.88 44.32 -0.36
N LYS A 188 -19.31 45.20 -1.21
CA LYS A 188 -18.47 44.84 -2.35
C LYS A 188 -17.23 44.07 -1.92
N SER A 189 -16.60 44.45 -0.82
CA SER A 189 -15.43 43.74 -0.29
C SER A 189 -15.76 42.34 0.13
N SER A 190 -16.91 42.10 0.82
CA SER A 190 -17.39 40.75 1.22
C SER A 190 -17.69 39.90 -0.01
N TYR A 191 -18.41 40.44 -0.97
CA TYR A 191 -18.69 39.78 -2.26
C TYR A 191 -17.39 39.35 -2.99
N SER A 192 -16.41 40.29 -3.08
CA SER A 192 -15.15 40.00 -3.75
C SER A 192 -14.31 38.94 -3.02
N GLN A 193 -14.37 38.87 -1.68
CA GLN A 193 -13.72 37.81 -0.90
C GLN A 193 -14.31 36.44 -1.19
N THR A 194 -15.65 36.32 -1.24
CA THR A 194 -16.33 35.07 -1.58
C THR A 194 -16.07 34.68 -3.06
N LEU A 195 -16.10 35.66 -3.97
CA LEU A 195 -15.76 35.44 -5.37
C LEU A 195 -14.33 34.90 -5.56
N ALA A 196 -13.38 35.37 -4.76
CA ALA A 196 -11.99 34.89 -4.81
C ALA A 196 -11.83 33.45 -4.24
N ALA A 197 -12.74 32.99 -3.39
CA ALA A 197 -12.71 31.63 -2.84
C ALA A 197 -13.18 30.58 -3.86
N VAL A 198 -14.06 30.94 -4.80
CA VAL A 198 -14.60 30.00 -5.82
C VAL A 198 -13.51 29.37 -6.68
N PRO A 199 -12.59 30.09 -7.35
CA PRO A 199 -11.52 29.51 -8.14
C PRO A 199 -10.56 28.63 -7.33
N GLN A 200 -10.40 28.93 -6.04
CA GLN A 200 -9.59 28.10 -5.12
C GLN A 200 -10.27 26.75 -4.89
N LEU A 201 -11.59 26.72 -4.68
CA LEU A 201 -12.35 25.48 -4.52
C LEU A 201 -12.42 24.68 -5.83
N GLU A 202 -12.56 25.36 -6.99
CA GLU A 202 -12.48 24.71 -8.30
C GLU A 202 -11.14 24.03 -8.51
N SER A 203 -10.03 24.70 -8.19
CA SER A 203 -8.69 24.13 -8.28
C SER A 203 -8.51 22.92 -7.34
N ALA A 204 -9.06 22.99 -6.11
CA ALA A 204 -9.03 21.88 -5.17
C ALA A 204 -9.86 20.69 -5.69
N LEU A 205 -11.03 20.94 -6.29
CA LEU A 205 -11.88 19.93 -6.88
C LEU A 205 -11.17 19.19 -8.02
N GLU A 206 -10.53 19.93 -8.92
CA GLU A 206 -9.76 19.32 -10.01
C GLU A 206 -8.57 18.52 -9.51
N ALA A 207 -7.88 19.00 -8.49
CA ALA A 207 -6.79 18.24 -7.85
C ALA A 207 -7.29 16.92 -7.22
N ALA A 208 -8.44 16.95 -6.54
CA ALA A 208 -9.06 15.76 -5.96
C ALA A 208 -9.51 14.74 -7.05
N LYS A 209 -10.14 15.21 -8.14
CA LYS A 209 -10.50 14.39 -9.30
C LYS A 209 -9.26 13.74 -9.94
N ASN A 210 -8.18 14.51 -10.14
CA ASN A 210 -6.94 14.03 -10.71
C ASN A 210 -6.26 12.97 -9.83
N ARG A 211 -6.27 13.17 -8.49
CA ARG A 211 -5.79 12.16 -7.54
C ARG A 211 -6.58 10.86 -7.67
N LEU A 212 -7.90 10.94 -7.74
CA LEU A 212 -8.77 9.79 -7.90
C LEU A 212 -8.55 9.06 -9.23
N ALA A 213 -8.33 9.80 -10.34
CA ALA A 213 -7.96 9.23 -11.64
C ALA A 213 -6.68 8.40 -11.56
N VAL A 214 -5.64 8.90 -10.87
CA VAL A 214 -4.40 8.15 -10.66
C VAL A 214 -4.65 6.88 -9.83
N LEU A 215 -5.45 6.96 -8.77
CA LEU A 215 -5.80 5.80 -7.94
C LEU A 215 -6.58 4.73 -8.71
N THR A 216 -7.42 5.14 -9.66
CA THR A 216 -8.16 4.21 -10.56
C THR A 216 -7.34 3.77 -11.77
N GLY A 217 -6.06 4.16 -11.86
CA GLY A 217 -5.15 3.80 -12.96
C GLY A 217 -5.48 4.48 -14.28
N GLN A 218 -6.10 5.65 -14.22
CA GLN A 218 -6.50 6.45 -15.37
C GLN A 218 -5.68 7.75 -15.49
N THR A 219 -5.74 8.39 -16.65
CA THR A 219 -5.09 9.68 -16.84
C THR A 219 -5.86 10.81 -16.14
N PRO A 220 -5.18 11.82 -15.57
CA PRO A 220 -5.82 13.02 -15.08
C PRO A 220 -6.81 13.61 -16.10
N GLY A 221 -7.96 14.09 -15.63
CA GLY A 221 -9.05 14.61 -16.47
C GLY A 221 -10.04 13.57 -17.02
N SER A 222 -9.76 12.26 -16.93
CA SER A 222 -10.64 11.21 -17.48
C SER A 222 -11.95 11.00 -16.71
N LEU A 223 -12.02 11.42 -15.45
CA LEU A 223 -13.18 11.20 -14.58
C LEU A 223 -14.25 12.30 -14.67
N GLU A 224 -14.10 13.30 -15.54
CA GLU A 224 -15.07 14.41 -15.66
C GLU A 224 -16.49 13.90 -15.96
N GLY A 225 -16.63 12.93 -16.87
CA GLY A 225 -17.93 12.32 -17.20
C GLY A 225 -18.61 11.57 -16.06
N VAL A 226 -17.85 11.15 -15.05
CA VAL A 226 -18.36 10.39 -13.88
C VAL A 226 -18.58 11.30 -12.67
N LEU A 227 -17.70 12.30 -12.49
CA LEU A 227 -17.64 13.16 -11.31
C LEU A 227 -18.08 14.61 -11.58
N GLY A 228 -18.38 14.98 -12.82
CA GLY A 228 -18.84 16.33 -13.17
C GLY A 228 -20.19 16.67 -12.55
N GLU A 229 -21.08 15.67 -12.42
CA GLU A 229 -22.36 15.85 -11.73
C GLU A 229 -22.13 15.96 -10.21
N ARG A 230 -22.61 17.05 -9.61
CA ARG A 230 -22.58 17.26 -8.15
C ARG A 230 -23.61 16.35 -7.48
N LYS A 231 -23.16 15.54 -6.55
CA LYS A 231 -24.00 14.64 -5.74
C LYS A 231 -23.73 14.88 -4.26
N PRO A 232 -24.69 14.58 -3.38
CA PRO A 232 -24.47 14.70 -1.95
C PRO A 232 -23.33 13.78 -1.48
N ILE A 233 -22.74 14.13 -0.36
CA ILE A 233 -21.75 13.29 0.34
C ILE A 233 -22.47 12.02 0.81
N PRO A 234 -21.94 10.81 0.54
CA PRO A 234 -22.53 9.58 1.06
C PRO A 234 -22.58 9.60 2.59
N VAL A 235 -23.75 9.31 3.15
CA VAL A 235 -23.99 9.38 4.59
C VAL A 235 -23.48 8.11 5.26
N ALA A 236 -22.65 8.27 6.29
CA ALA A 236 -22.23 7.17 7.15
C ALA A 236 -23.43 6.66 7.98
N PRO A 237 -23.63 5.33 8.10
CA PRO A 237 -24.64 4.79 8.99
C PRO A 237 -24.37 5.19 10.45
N ALA A 238 -25.45 5.51 11.18
CA ALA A 238 -25.34 5.98 12.58
C ALA A 238 -24.81 4.91 13.54
N GLU A 239 -25.02 3.63 13.23
CA GLU A 239 -24.57 2.50 14.04
C GLU A 239 -23.30 1.91 13.44
N VAL A 240 -22.16 2.17 14.06
CA VAL A 240 -20.88 1.56 13.75
C VAL A 240 -20.41 0.72 14.95
N ILE A 241 -19.75 -0.37 14.65
CA ILE A 241 -19.27 -1.38 15.58
C ILE A 241 -18.42 -0.73 16.68
N ALA A 242 -18.88 -0.82 17.90
CA ALA A 242 -18.32 -0.13 19.07
C ALA A 242 -17.28 -0.92 19.85
N SER A 243 -16.95 -2.14 19.47
CA SER A 243 -15.89 -2.90 20.12
C SER A 243 -15.03 -3.65 19.11
N VAL A 244 -13.72 -3.49 19.23
CA VAL A 244 -12.73 -4.22 18.43
C VAL A 244 -12.29 -5.45 19.22
N PRO A 245 -12.71 -6.67 18.85
CA PRO A 245 -12.09 -7.87 19.41
C PRO A 245 -10.62 -7.91 18.99
N ALA A 246 -9.71 -8.31 19.90
CA ALA A 246 -8.28 -8.51 19.58
C ALA A 246 -8.05 -9.46 18.39
N GLU A 247 -9.04 -10.29 18.07
CA GLU A 247 -9.04 -11.17 16.89
C GLU A 247 -9.07 -10.42 15.56
N VAL A 248 -9.67 -9.23 15.49
CA VAL A 248 -9.70 -8.40 14.26
C VAL A 248 -8.29 -7.90 13.94
N LEU A 249 -7.56 -7.47 14.97
CA LEU A 249 -6.17 -7.00 14.79
C LEU A 249 -5.24 -8.13 14.29
N ARG A 250 -5.40 -9.36 14.80
CA ARG A 250 -4.61 -10.52 14.32
C ARG A 250 -4.83 -10.85 12.84
N ARG A 251 -5.90 -10.35 12.22
CA ARG A 251 -6.22 -10.59 10.81
C ARG A 251 -5.66 -9.51 9.89
N ARG A 252 -5.17 -8.42 10.44
CA ARG A 252 -4.57 -7.33 9.65
C ARG A 252 -3.42 -7.87 8.80
N PRO A 253 -3.43 -7.52 7.50
CA PRO A 253 -2.39 -8.02 6.58
C PRO A 253 -0.98 -7.57 6.95
N ASP A 254 -0.79 -6.34 7.44
CA ASP A 254 0.49 -5.79 7.88
C ASP A 254 1.08 -6.58 9.07
N ILE A 255 0.27 -6.92 10.07
CA ILE A 255 0.67 -7.76 11.21
C ILE A 255 1.07 -9.15 10.73
N ARG A 256 0.28 -9.74 9.81
CA ARG A 256 0.60 -11.05 9.22
C ARG A 256 1.88 -11.02 8.41
N ALA A 257 2.15 -9.94 7.67
CA ALA A 257 3.39 -9.77 6.94
C ALA A 257 4.60 -9.73 7.88
N ALA A 258 4.51 -8.96 8.97
CA ALA A 258 5.57 -8.88 9.98
C ALA A 258 5.79 -10.24 10.68
N GLU A 259 4.72 -10.97 11.04
CA GLU A 259 4.80 -12.32 11.60
C GLU A 259 5.50 -13.29 10.65
N ARG A 260 5.17 -13.27 9.35
CA ARG A 260 5.79 -14.14 8.36
C ARG A 260 7.26 -13.78 8.12
N ARG A 261 7.65 -12.50 8.17
CA ARG A 261 9.05 -12.07 8.11
C ARG A 261 9.85 -12.56 9.31
N LEU A 262 9.27 -12.49 10.52
CA LEU A 262 9.88 -13.05 11.71
C LEU A 262 10.10 -14.56 11.58
N ALA A 263 9.13 -15.32 11.06
CA ALA A 263 9.25 -16.73 10.79
C ALA A 263 10.35 -17.03 9.75
N ALA A 264 10.46 -16.23 8.67
CA ALA A 264 11.52 -16.35 7.68
C ALA A 264 12.90 -16.15 8.30
N GLN A 265 13.07 -15.11 9.12
CA GLN A 265 14.34 -14.81 9.79
C GLN A 265 14.71 -15.87 10.83
N THR A 266 13.72 -16.44 11.53
CA THR A 266 13.95 -17.58 12.45
C THR A 266 14.45 -18.81 11.70
N ALA A 267 13.96 -19.08 10.49
CA ALA A 267 14.46 -20.16 9.66
C ALA A 267 15.93 -19.95 9.21
N GLU A 268 16.34 -18.69 8.97
CA GLU A 268 17.74 -18.33 8.61
C GLU A 268 18.72 -18.65 9.75
N VAL A 269 18.31 -18.56 11.02
CA VAL A 269 19.13 -19.07 12.14
C VAL A 269 19.42 -20.57 11.98
N GLY A 270 18.41 -21.32 11.52
CA GLY A 270 18.55 -22.74 11.23
C GLY A 270 19.54 -23.00 10.08
N VAL A 271 19.50 -22.19 9.02
CA VAL A 271 20.47 -22.26 7.91
C VAL A 271 21.90 -22.01 8.42
N ALA A 272 22.10 -20.93 9.20
CA ALA A 272 23.40 -20.62 9.77
C ALA A 272 23.91 -21.70 10.74
N THR A 273 23.01 -22.31 11.49
CA THR A 273 23.33 -23.41 12.40
C THR A 273 23.75 -24.68 11.65
N ALA A 274 23.07 -25.00 10.55
CA ALA A 274 23.42 -26.15 9.71
C ALA A 274 24.84 -26.06 9.15
N GLN A 275 25.37 -24.86 8.92
CA GLN A 275 26.75 -24.64 8.46
C GLN A 275 27.84 -25.07 9.45
N LEU A 276 27.51 -25.36 10.70
CA LEU A 276 28.42 -25.94 11.70
C LEU A 276 28.67 -27.44 11.50
N TYR A 277 27.78 -28.11 10.78
CA TYR A 277 27.78 -29.56 10.61
C TYR A 277 28.42 -29.96 9.28
N PRO A 278 28.79 -31.26 9.13
CA PRO A 278 29.32 -31.74 7.86
C PRO A 278 28.33 -31.63 6.72
N SER A 279 28.80 -31.20 5.53
CA SER A 279 28.04 -31.27 4.28
C SER A 279 28.40 -32.53 3.50
N LEU A 280 27.37 -33.21 2.99
CA LEU A 280 27.53 -34.41 2.16
C LEU A 280 27.14 -34.08 0.74
N SER A 281 28.10 -34.17 -0.20
CA SER A 281 27.86 -33.95 -1.62
C SER A 281 28.11 -35.20 -2.44
N LEU A 282 27.21 -35.42 -3.40
CA LEU A 282 27.39 -36.42 -4.48
C LEU A 282 27.81 -35.67 -5.75
N SER A 283 28.82 -36.20 -6.44
CA SER A 283 29.20 -35.67 -7.75
C SER A 283 29.33 -36.80 -8.77
N GLY A 284 29.03 -36.49 -9.99
CA GLY A 284 29.22 -37.43 -11.11
C GLY A 284 29.60 -36.64 -12.36
N SER A 285 30.47 -37.20 -13.16
CA SER A 285 30.77 -36.65 -14.49
C SER A 285 30.90 -37.75 -15.51
N ILE A 286 30.38 -37.49 -16.70
CA ILE A 286 30.58 -38.34 -17.89
C ILE A 286 31.02 -37.42 -19.02
N GLY A 287 32.01 -37.82 -19.77
CA GLY A 287 32.55 -36.98 -20.85
C GLY A 287 33.47 -37.68 -21.78
N VAL A 288 33.94 -36.93 -22.75
CA VAL A 288 34.90 -37.36 -23.78
C VAL A 288 36.07 -36.38 -23.76
N ASN A 289 37.27 -36.94 -23.80
CA ASN A 289 38.51 -36.16 -23.89
C ASN A 289 39.18 -36.50 -25.22
N ALA A 290 39.65 -35.51 -25.94
CA ALA A 290 40.34 -35.67 -27.21
C ALA A 290 41.52 -34.68 -27.33
N THR A 291 42.48 -35.06 -28.19
CA THR A 291 43.62 -34.16 -28.51
C THR A 291 43.38 -33.30 -29.74
N ARG A 292 42.28 -33.59 -30.47
CA ARG A 292 41.76 -32.80 -31.61
C ARG A 292 40.27 -32.61 -31.46
N THR A 293 39.74 -31.53 -31.97
CA THR A 293 38.29 -31.24 -31.93
C THR A 293 37.46 -32.27 -32.73
N SER A 294 38.00 -32.82 -33.84
CA SER A 294 37.35 -33.88 -34.64
C SER A 294 37.12 -35.17 -33.85
N ASP A 295 38.03 -35.50 -32.96
CA ASP A 295 38.04 -36.75 -32.23
C ASP A 295 37.05 -36.76 -31.07
N LEU A 296 36.50 -35.60 -30.67
CA LEU A 296 35.44 -35.49 -29.65
C LEU A 296 34.17 -36.30 -30.04
N ILE A 297 33.89 -36.42 -31.35
CA ILE A 297 32.68 -37.11 -31.86
C ILE A 297 32.98 -38.51 -32.34
N SER A 298 34.22 -38.81 -32.85
CA SER A 298 34.55 -40.05 -33.50
C SER A 298 35.40 -41.03 -32.69
N ASP A 299 36.44 -40.52 -32.00
CA ASP A 299 37.50 -41.35 -31.38
C ASP A 299 37.94 -40.84 -29.99
N GLY A 300 37.16 -40.01 -29.33
CA GLY A 300 37.48 -39.46 -28.03
C GLY A 300 37.50 -40.53 -26.92
N LEU A 301 38.36 -40.31 -25.94
CA LEU A 301 38.43 -41.13 -24.74
C LEU A 301 37.27 -40.87 -23.81
N HIS A 302 36.39 -41.85 -23.63
CA HIS A 302 35.31 -41.75 -22.66
C HIS A 302 35.82 -41.78 -21.26
N SER A 303 35.33 -40.82 -20.43
CA SER A 303 35.68 -40.73 -19.01
C SER A 303 34.39 -40.71 -18.20
N ASN A 304 34.37 -41.42 -17.10
CA ASN A 304 33.34 -41.34 -16.08
C ASN A 304 33.98 -41.20 -14.71
N ARG A 305 33.34 -40.41 -13.83
CA ARG A 305 33.78 -40.26 -12.46
C ARG A 305 32.54 -40.14 -11.57
N TYR A 306 32.59 -40.81 -10.44
CA TYR A 306 31.56 -40.73 -9.40
C TYR A 306 32.29 -40.47 -8.07
N GLY A 307 31.76 -39.58 -7.24
CA GLY A 307 32.36 -39.23 -5.97
C GLY A 307 31.32 -38.91 -4.90
N ILE A 308 31.64 -39.31 -3.69
CA ILE A 308 30.95 -38.87 -2.47
C ILE A 308 31.95 -38.07 -1.69
N SER A 309 31.60 -36.86 -1.27
CA SER A 309 32.44 -35.99 -0.47
C SER A 309 31.72 -35.57 0.80
N LEU A 310 32.39 -35.80 1.94
CA LEU A 310 31.96 -35.30 3.23
C LEU A 310 32.94 -34.20 3.67
N SER A 311 32.47 -32.98 3.83
CA SER A 311 33.27 -31.83 4.23
C SER A 311 32.75 -31.22 5.52
N MET A 312 33.66 -31.01 6.50
CA MET A 312 33.31 -30.37 7.77
C MET A 312 34.30 -29.21 8.06
N PRO A 313 33.82 -28.03 8.37
CA PRO A 313 34.68 -26.92 8.75
C PRO A 313 35.20 -27.10 10.17
N ILE A 314 36.48 -27.42 10.31
CA ILE A 314 37.11 -27.63 11.65
C ILE A 314 37.48 -26.28 12.28
N PHE A 315 38.05 -25.37 11.48
CA PHE A 315 38.48 -24.06 11.98
C PHE A 315 38.19 -22.96 10.97
N ARG A 316 37.37 -21.99 11.36
CA ARG A 316 37.05 -20.78 10.60
C ARG A 316 37.15 -19.52 11.46
N ALA A 317 38.10 -19.49 12.41
CA ALA A 317 38.37 -18.36 13.33
C ALA A 317 37.10 -17.77 13.97
N GLY A 318 36.12 -18.63 14.29
CA GLY A 318 34.85 -18.22 14.91
C GLY A 318 33.78 -17.63 13.95
N ALA A 319 34.06 -17.49 12.64
CA ALA A 319 33.15 -16.85 11.70
C ALA A 319 31.73 -17.47 11.68
N LEU A 320 31.62 -18.79 11.75
CA LEU A 320 30.30 -19.48 11.76
C LEU A 320 29.49 -19.17 13.02
N LEU A 321 30.16 -19.12 14.18
CA LEU A 321 29.49 -18.75 15.44
C LEU A 321 29.05 -17.28 15.45
N GLN A 322 29.86 -16.39 14.88
CA GLN A 322 29.48 -14.99 14.72
C GLN A 322 28.31 -14.84 13.73
N ASN A 323 28.28 -15.64 12.65
CA ASN A 323 27.14 -15.63 11.72
C ASN A 323 25.82 -16.02 12.42
N ILE A 324 25.83 -17.04 13.29
CA ILE A 324 24.65 -17.39 14.10
C ILE A 324 24.24 -16.22 15.00
N ARG A 325 25.21 -15.51 15.63
CA ARG A 325 24.89 -14.32 16.43
C ARG A 325 24.27 -13.20 15.59
N VAL A 326 24.76 -13.00 14.36
CA VAL A 326 24.15 -12.06 13.41
C VAL A 326 22.68 -12.44 13.15
N GLN A 327 22.41 -13.71 12.82
CA GLN A 327 21.05 -14.16 12.54
C GLN A 327 20.13 -14.02 13.77
N ASN A 328 20.61 -14.31 14.97
CA ASN A 328 19.85 -14.11 16.21
C ASN A 328 19.51 -12.63 16.44
N ALA A 329 20.47 -11.72 16.25
CA ALA A 329 20.22 -10.28 16.34
C ALA A 329 19.19 -9.80 15.31
N LEU A 330 19.20 -10.38 14.08
CA LEU A 330 18.17 -10.10 13.07
C LEU A 330 16.80 -10.64 13.46
N VAL A 331 16.70 -11.78 14.17
CA VAL A 331 15.44 -12.27 14.74
C VAL A 331 14.91 -11.30 15.80
N GLU A 332 15.77 -10.80 16.70
CA GLU A 332 15.38 -9.79 17.71
C GLU A 332 14.86 -8.51 17.03
N SER A 333 15.55 -8.06 15.97
CA SER A 333 15.11 -6.90 15.16
C SER A 333 13.75 -7.15 14.48
N ALA A 334 13.54 -8.34 13.90
CA ALA A 334 12.29 -8.71 13.27
C ALA A 334 11.14 -8.83 14.29
N PHE A 335 11.44 -9.32 15.50
CA PHE A 335 10.48 -9.39 16.59
C PHE A 335 10.07 -7.98 17.07
N ALA A 336 11.04 -7.09 17.28
CA ALA A 336 10.76 -5.69 17.61
C ALA A 336 9.94 -4.97 16.51
N THR A 337 10.19 -5.28 15.25
CA THR A 337 9.37 -4.78 14.13
C THR A 337 7.94 -5.29 14.20
N TYR A 338 7.75 -6.58 14.51
CA TYR A 338 6.42 -7.16 14.71
C TYR A 338 5.67 -6.49 15.88
N GLU A 339 6.33 -6.32 17.03
CA GLU A 339 5.74 -5.61 18.19
C GLU A 339 5.37 -4.16 17.83
N GLY A 340 6.26 -3.42 17.14
CA GLY A 340 6.00 -2.07 16.68
C GLY A 340 4.79 -2.00 15.74
N THR A 341 4.66 -2.95 14.80
CA THR A 341 3.51 -3.04 13.89
C THR A 341 2.20 -3.27 14.66
N VAL A 342 2.21 -4.15 15.67
CA VAL A 342 1.04 -4.41 16.53
C VAL A 342 0.66 -3.15 17.31
N LEU A 343 1.62 -2.44 17.90
CA LEU A 343 1.36 -1.20 18.65
C LEU A 343 0.81 -0.09 17.75
N SER A 344 1.37 0.08 16.55
CA SER A 344 0.87 1.03 15.56
C SER A 344 -0.56 0.71 15.11
N ALA A 345 -0.88 -0.57 14.95
CA ALA A 345 -2.23 -1.00 14.60
C ALA A 345 -3.24 -0.68 15.72
N TYR A 346 -2.85 -0.85 16.99
CA TYR A 346 -3.67 -0.42 18.13
C TYR A 346 -3.88 1.09 18.15
N GLU A 347 -2.80 1.86 17.95
CA GLU A 347 -2.87 3.32 17.90
C GLU A 347 -3.82 3.79 16.79
N GLU A 348 -3.72 3.24 15.57
CA GLU A 348 -4.59 3.59 14.44
C GLU A 348 -6.06 3.34 14.78
N VAL A 349 -6.39 2.22 15.41
CA VAL A 349 -7.77 1.87 15.79
C VAL A 349 -8.30 2.82 16.84
N GLU A 350 -7.55 3.08 17.91
CA GLU A 350 -7.97 3.98 19.00
C GLU A 350 -8.13 5.42 18.49
N ASN A 351 -7.22 5.87 17.64
CA ASN A 351 -7.30 7.19 17.01
C ASN A 351 -8.53 7.30 16.10
N ALA A 352 -8.81 6.27 15.28
CA ALA A 352 -9.97 6.26 14.39
C ALA A 352 -11.29 6.24 15.17
N LEU A 353 -11.41 5.44 16.23
CA LEU A 353 -12.59 5.40 17.11
C LEU A 353 -12.82 6.75 17.79
N THR A 354 -11.77 7.33 18.36
CA THR A 354 -11.84 8.62 19.06
C THR A 354 -12.22 9.75 18.09
N SER A 355 -11.60 9.76 16.89
CA SER A 355 -11.89 10.77 15.87
C SER A 355 -13.33 10.67 15.39
N TRP A 356 -13.82 9.45 15.11
CA TRP A 356 -15.20 9.24 14.69
C TRP A 356 -16.22 9.66 15.75
N ALA A 357 -16.02 9.27 17.02
CA ALA A 357 -16.92 9.62 18.12
C ALA A 357 -16.96 11.13 18.42
N ASN A 358 -15.84 11.82 18.28
CA ASN A 358 -15.78 13.26 18.48
C ASN A 358 -16.34 14.04 17.29
N GLU A 359 -16.13 13.54 16.06
CA GLU A 359 -16.70 14.18 14.87
C GLU A 359 -18.23 14.11 14.86
N GLN A 360 -18.83 13.02 15.34
CA GLN A 360 -20.29 12.97 15.52
C GLN A 360 -20.83 14.09 16.43
N LYS A 361 -20.15 14.35 17.54
CA LYS A 361 -20.54 15.43 18.45
C LYS A 361 -20.34 16.80 17.82
N ARG A 362 -19.21 16.98 17.11
CA ARG A 362 -18.89 18.23 16.41
C ARG A 362 -19.92 18.51 15.31
N HIS A 363 -20.23 17.50 14.51
CA HIS A 363 -21.23 17.58 13.45
C HIS A 363 -22.60 18.02 14.00
N ALA A 364 -23.11 17.38 15.05
CA ALA A 364 -24.37 17.74 15.68
C ALA A 364 -24.39 19.21 16.13
N ALA A 365 -23.30 19.67 16.77
CA ALA A 365 -23.18 21.08 17.20
C ALA A 365 -23.12 22.06 16.01
N LEU A 366 -22.50 21.65 14.87
CA LEU A 366 -22.43 22.49 13.68
C LEU A 366 -23.80 22.59 12.98
N VAL A 367 -24.60 21.53 12.97
CA VAL A 367 -25.98 21.55 12.44
C VAL A 367 -26.80 22.61 13.19
N ASP A 368 -26.79 22.59 14.53
CA ASP A 368 -27.48 23.59 15.35
C ASP A 368 -26.91 25.01 15.13
N SER A 369 -25.59 25.14 14.95
CA SER A 369 -24.93 26.41 14.71
C SER A 369 -25.31 27.01 13.35
N VAL A 370 -25.37 26.23 12.29
CA VAL A 370 -25.79 26.69 10.94
C VAL A 370 -27.22 27.17 10.96
N GLU A 371 -28.15 26.44 11.59
CA GLU A 371 -29.55 26.85 11.69
C GLU A 371 -29.68 28.20 12.43
N SER A 372 -28.98 28.34 13.57
CA SER A 372 -28.97 29.59 14.33
C SER A 372 -28.35 30.74 13.54
N ALA A 373 -27.24 30.51 12.84
CA ALA A 373 -26.55 31.51 12.03
C ALA A 373 -27.41 31.96 10.83
N ARG A 374 -28.15 31.03 10.20
CA ARG A 374 -29.07 31.33 9.11
C ARG A 374 -30.19 32.25 9.58
N ILE A 375 -30.85 31.90 10.67
CA ILE A 375 -31.92 32.72 11.26
C ILE A 375 -31.38 34.11 11.65
N ALA A 376 -30.16 34.16 12.21
CA ALA A 376 -29.54 35.45 12.58
C ALA A 376 -29.23 36.33 11.37
N SER A 377 -28.73 35.74 10.25
CA SER A 377 -28.47 36.47 9.00
C SER A 377 -29.77 37.02 8.39
N GLU A 378 -30.83 36.18 8.30
CA GLU A 378 -32.12 36.61 7.81
C GLU A 378 -32.76 37.74 8.64
N LEU A 379 -32.71 37.61 9.97
CA LEU A 379 -33.20 38.66 10.89
C LEU A 379 -32.37 39.94 10.77
N ALA A 380 -31.05 39.85 10.69
CA ALA A 380 -30.17 41.03 10.55
C ALA A 380 -30.49 41.79 9.25
N LEU A 381 -30.66 41.07 8.13
CA LEU A 381 -31.01 41.69 6.84
C LEU A 381 -32.43 42.34 6.90
N MET A 382 -33.40 41.67 7.52
CA MET A 382 -34.77 42.22 7.70
C MET A 382 -34.72 43.49 8.56
N GLN A 383 -34.01 43.50 9.67
CA GLN A 383 -33.84 44.66 10.57
C GLN A 383 -33.10 45.83 9.89
N TYR A 384 -32.07 45.53 9.12
CA TYR A 384 -31.35 46.52 8.32
C TYR A 384 -32.28 47.17 7.27
N ASN A 385 -33.07 46.36 6.56
CA ASN A 385 -34.02 46.88 5.58
C ASN A 385 -35.07 47.79 6.24
N SER A 386 -35.42 47.52 7.48
CA SER A 386 -36.34 48.35 8.29
C SER A 386 -35.67 49.56 8.96
N GLY A 387 -34.36 49.70 8.82
CA GLY A 387 -33.60 50.81 9.42
C GLY A 387 -33.35 50.67 10.92
N LEU A 388 -33.53 49.45 11.49
CA LEU A 388 -33.41 49.20 12.94
C LEU A 388 -31.95 48.91 13.39
N VAL A 389 -31.12 48.46 12.46
CA VAL A 389 -29.69 48.12 12.74
C VAL A 389 -28.78 48.63 11.63
N ASP A 390 -27.52 48.80 11.95
CA ASP A 390 -26.47 49.18 11.00
C ASP A 390 -26.06 48.02 10.10
N PHE A 391 -25.52 48.33 8.93
CA PHE A 391 -25.04 47.31 7.96
C PHE A 391 -23.98 46.38 8.56
N GLN A 392 -23.18 46.85 9.52
CA GLN A 392 -22.19 46.04 10.21
C GLN A 392 -22.77 44.79 10.89
N VAL A 393 -24.03 44.83 11.33
CA VAL A 393 -24.74 43.67 11.93
C VAL A 393 -25.01 42.63 10.87
N VAL A 394 -25.50 43.07 9.69
CA VAL A 394 -25.73 42.16 8.53
C VAL A 394 -24.42 41.51 8.12
N LEU A 395 -23.35 42.28 7.94
CA LEU A 395 -22.04 41.78 7.51
C LEU A 395 -21.46 40.78 8.51
N THR A 396 -21.67 40.96 9.79
CA THR A 396 -21.19 40.05 10.84
C THR A 396 -21.98 38.73 10.83
N ALA A 397 -23.32 38.84 10.73
CA ALA A 397 -24.20 37.66 10.68
C ALA A 397 -23.96 36.83 9.41
N ASP A 398 -23.78 37.47 8.26
CA ASP A 398 -23.50 36.82 6.97
C ASP A 398 -22.15 36.09 7.00
N ARG A 399 -21.07 36.73 7.48
CA ARG A 399 -19.77 36.08 7.63
C ARG A 399 -19.83 34.87 8.57
N GLN A 400 -20.61 34.94 9.64
CA GLN A 400 -20.81 33.83 10.55
C GLN A 400 -21.54 32.67 9.86
N LEU A 401 -22.58 32.96 9.09
CA LEU A 401 -23.32 31.95 8.32
C LEU A 401 -22.39 31.24 7.31
N ILE A 402 -21.65 31.99 6.50
CA ILE A 402 -20.72 31.43 5.51
C ILE A 402 -19.67 30.53 6.19
N SER A 403 -19.12 30.99 7.30
CA SER A 403 -18.10 30.22 8.04
C SER A 403 -18.66 28.94 8.64
N THR A 404 -19.89 28.96 9.16
CA THR A 404 -20.52 27.78 9.75
C THR A 404 -21.01 26.79 8.70
N GLU A 405 -21.54 27.27 7.55
CA GLU A 405 -21.92 26.40 6.41
C GLU A 405 -20.70 25.68 5.81
N ASP A 406 -19.58 26.38 5.63
CA ASP A 406 -18.32 25.73 5.16
C ASP A 406 -17.82 24.71 6.19
N ALA A 407 -17.85 25.04 7.48
CA ALA A 407 -17.46 24.11 8.55
C ALA A 407 -18.36 22.87 8.62
N LEU A 408 -19.67 23.01 8.37
CA LEU A 408 -20.61 21.88 8.31
C LEU A 408 -20.31 21.00 7.10
N ALA A 409 -20.12 21.58 5.91
CA ALA A 409 -19.78 20.82 4.71
C ALA A 409 -18.47 20.00 4.87
N VAL A 410 -17.48 20.58 5.52
CA VAL A 410 -16.24 19.88 5.89
C VAL A 410 -16.54 18.75 6.88
N SER A 411 -17.36 19.01 7.90
CA SER A 411 -17.74 18.02 8.92
C SER A 411 -18.53 16.85 8.36
N ASP A 412 -19.42 17.07 7.38
CA ASP A 412 -20.12 16.00 6.63
C ASP A 412 -19.13 15.05 5.96
N GLY A 413 -18.10 15.60 5.30
CA GLY A 413 -17.03 14.84 4.67
C GLY A 413 -16.15 14.10 5.68
N GLU A 414 -15.78 14.76 6.77
CA GLU A 414 -14.94 14.16 7.82
C GLU A 414 -15.65 13.06 8.58
N LEU A 415 -16.97 13.14 8.78
CA LEU A 415 -17.74 12.09 9.41
C LEU A 415 -17.65 10.79 8.60
N THR A 416 -17.85 10.85 7.28
CA THR A 416 -17.73 9.70 6.40
C THR A 416 -16.27 9.26 6.24
N SER A 417 -15.32 10.19 6.18
CA SER A 417 -13.89 9.90 6.10
C SER A 417 -13.36 9.17 7.34
N ASN A 418 -13.83 9.56 8.54
CA ASN A 418 -13.44 8.89 9.78
C ASN A 418 -14.00 7.48 9.86
N LEU A 419 -15.19 7.22 9.31
CA LEU A 419 -15.71 5.86 9.16
C LEU A 419 -14.84 5.03 8.22
N ILE A 420 -14.43 5.58 7.09
CA ILE A 420 -13.52 4.91 6.13
C ILE A 420 -12.18 4.57 6.80
N ARG A 421 -11.60 5.54 7.54
CA ARG A 421 -10.36 5.32 8.31
C ARG A 421 -10.53 4.21 9.34
N LEU A 422 -11.69 4.12 9.98
CA LEU A 422 -11.99 3.05 10.93
C LEU A 422 -12.04 1.67 10.25
N TYR A 423 -12.72 1.52 9.11
CA TYR A 423 -12.71 0.28 8.34
C TYR A 423 -11.31 -0.11 7.83
N LYS A 424 -10.51 0.88 7.41
CA LYS A 424 -9.11 0.69 7.03
C LYS A 424 -8.28 0.20 8.23
N ALA A 425 -8.44 0.80 9.41
CA ALA A 425 -7.75 0.40 10.64
C ALA A 425 -8.11 -1.02 11.08
N PHE A 426 -9.33 -1.49 10.80
CA PHE A 426 -9.72 -2.88 11.00
C PHE A 426 -9.16 -3.84 9.94
N GLY A 427 -8.47 -3.34 8.95
CA GLY A 427 -7.94 -4.15 7.85
C GLY A 427 -9.04 -4.68 6.93
N GLY A 428 -10.14 -3.93 6.75
CA GLY A 428 -11.24 -4.32 5.87
C GLY A 428 -10.88 -4.23 4.38
N GLY A 429 -11.53 -5.08 3.54
CA GLY A 429 -11.47 -4.97 2.08
C GLY A 429 -10.53 -5.94 1.34
N TRP A 430 -9.56 -6.59 2.01
CA TRP A 430 -8.60 -7.45 1.34
C TRP A 430 -9.14 -8.79 0.81
N SER A 431 -10.31 -9.23 1.27
CA SER A 431 -10.90 -10.53 0.91
C SER A 431 -11.70 -10.52 -0.41
N VAL A 432 -11.83 -9.36 -1.05
CA VAL A 432 -12.59 -9.19 -2.31
C VAL A 432 -11.87 -9.76 -3.52
N PHE A 433 -10.58 -10.06 -3.42
CA PHE A 433 -9.85 -10.72 -4.51
C PHE A 433 -10.30 -12.18 -4.63
N PRO A 434 -10.89 -12.60 -5.77
CA PRO A 434 -11.21 -13.99 -5.99
C PRO A 434 -9.92 -14.83 -5.98
N PRO A 435 -9.99 -16.08 -5.47
CA PRO A 435 -8.85 -17.01 -5.43
C PRO A 435 -8.25 -17.30 -6.83
N ALA A 436 -8.89 -16.87 -7.91
CA ALA A 436 -8.43 -17.06 -9.29
C ALA A 436 -7.09 -16.37 -9.60
N ILE A 437 -6.71 -15.29 -8.92
CA ILE A 437 -5.39 -14.68 -9.11
C ILE A 437 -4.29 -15.51 -8.44
N THR A 438 -4.67 -16.32 -7.46
CA THR A 438 -3.78 -17.31 -6.83
C THR A 438 -3.53 -18.52 -7.74
N GLN A 439 -4.42 -18.85 -8.67
CA GLN A 439 -4.33 -20.02 -9.56
C GLN A 439 -3.74 -19.74 -10.95
N ALA A 440 -3.75 -18.48 -11.43
CA ALA A 440 -3.24 -18.14 -12.77
C ALA A 440 -1.70 -18.16 -12.90
N ALA A 441 -0.98 -18.58 -11.85
CA ALA A 441 0.47 -18.74 -11.84
C ALA A 441 0.92 -20.14 -11.44
N ALA A 442 0.11 -21.17 -11.68
CA ALA A 442 0.59 -22.54 -11.71
C ALA A 442 1.10 -22.84 -13.13
N PRO A 443 2.34 -23.35 -13.27
CA PRO A 443 2.90 -23.72 -14.58
C PRO A 443 2.16 -24.86 -15.20
#